data_bcc9a9a99b37f63e11fc1a8fa96ba0d0
#
_entry.id   bcc9a9a99b37f63e11fc1a8fa96ba0d0
#
_cell.length_a   1.000
_cell.length_b   1.000
_cell.length_c   1.000
_cell.angle_alpha   90.00
_cell.angle_beta   90.00
_cell.angle_gamma   90.00
#
_symmetry.space_group_name_H-M   'P 1'
#
loop_
_entity.id
_entity.type
_entity.pdbx_description
1 polymer ?
#
loop_
_entity_poly.entity_id
_entity_poly.type
_entity_poly.pdbx_seq_one_letter_code
_entity_poly.pdbx_strand_id
1 'polypeptide(L)'
;MKKQMFQFLAVFLTLLLLAGCAGSPAAPSEDSTVPPATEPTELVFNGKAYPLDVESLEIGTYELEQLRWATNLRELVISGSAPESWEFLSALSALETLTIHLSGTEAADVRLDGALLPALKTLEISADSPIETLALPQAELESCRLTLPELRRLDLSAAAVETLLLSLPGAPDETVPGRVQSLECEDFSPDDALLGLDGLESLSLNVLQPLDFLSGLPQIKKLRLSGGTWELSPLVQSGVTELSLYKVEADLKALAQSGLETLRLQECAVEPAALAGMTQLRILQLSDEGLTTLPLEELPELETLILQVSPEQLQATFTAENAAELEQLDTGLSKEALAAFLERGGTICVFPDHRRS
;
A
#
# COMPACT_ATOMS: atom_id res chain seq x y z
N MET A 1 9.96 -51.00 13.51
CA MET A 1 11.40 -50.81 13.31
C MET A 1 11.70 -49.32 13.16
N LYS A 2 11.47 -48.46 14.18
CA LYS A 2 11.78 -47.02 14.19
C LYS A 2 12.06 -46.54 15.61
N LYS A 3 12.95 -47.23 16.34
CA LYS A 3 13.29 -46.86 17.73
C LYS A 3 14.78 -47.07 18.11
N GLN A 4 15.67 -47.22 17.12
CA GLN A 4 17.11 -47.51 17.40
C GLN A 4 18.09 -46.53 16.71
N MET A 5 17.63 -45.33 16.24
CA MET A 5 18.52 -44.40 15.53
C MET A 5 18.81 -43.10 16.28
N PHE A 6 18.42 -42.99 17.57
CA PHE A 6 18.66 -41.81 18.41
C PHE A 6 19.67 -41.98 19.53
N GLN A 7 20.36 -43.10 19.61
CA GLN A 7 21.35 -43.36 20.70
C GLN A 7 22.83 -43.31 20.29
N PHE A 8 23.14 -43.01 19.02
CA PHE A 8 24.55 -42.95 18.56
C PHE A 8 25.14 -41.56 18.38
N LEU A 9 24.39 -40.48 18.64
CA LEU A 9 24.90 -39.11 18.48
C LEU A 9 25.37 -38.43 19.78
N ALA A 10 25.25 -39.08 20.93
CA ALA A 10 25.59 -38.48 22.22
C ALA A 10 26.96 -38.94 22.80
N VAL A 11 27.74 -39.76 22.11
CA VAL A 11 29.01 -40.30 22.63
C VAL A 11 30.26 -39.76 21.95
N PHE A 12 30.12 -38.95 20.92
CA PHE A 12 31.27 -38.41 20.15
C PHE A 12 31.72 -37.00 20.55
N LEU A 13 31.07 -36.35 21.54
CA LEU A 13 31.40 -34.98 21.95
C LEU A 13 32.13 -34.84 23.29
N THR A 14 32.60 -35.94 23.89
CA THR A 14 33.29 -35.89 25.21
C THR A 14 34.74 -36.43 25.23
N LEU A 15 35.40 -36.58 24.10
CA LEU A 15 36.74 -37.17 24.05
C LEU A 15 37.81 -36.30 23.35
N LEU A 16 37.71 -34.96 23.42
CA LEU A 16 38.69 -34.05 22.81
C LEU A 16 39.19 -32.91 23.75
N LEU A 17 39.26 -33.23 25.03
CA LEU A 17 39.82 -32.33 26.04
C LEU A 17 40.77 -33.10 26.97
N LEU A 18 41.94 -33.58 26.48
CA LEU A 18 43.07 -33.93 27.34
C LEU A 18 44.25 -34.49 26.49
N ALA A 19 45.08 -33.58 25.95
CA ALA A 19 46.49 -33.78 25.61
C ALA A 19 46.98 -32.47 24.98
N GLY A 20 47.90 -31.74 25.42
CA GLY A 20 49.06 -31.87 26.21
C GLY A 20 49.79 -30.57 26.21
N CYS A 21 50.24 -30.16 27.39
CA CYS A 21 51.21 -29.11 27.58
C CYS A 21 52.57 -29.54 27.09
N ALA A 22 53.19 -28.76 26.19
CA ALA A 22 54.64 -28.63 26.13
C ALA A 22 55.00 -27.30 25.50
N GLY A 23 55.65 -26.41 26.24
CA GLY A 23 55.89 -25.04 25.87
C GLY A 23 57.02 -24.84 24.86
N SER A 24 56.90 -23.75 24.14
CA SER A 24 58.02 -22.94 23.59
C SER A 24 57.65 -21.47 23.73
N PRO A 25 58.57 -20.60 24.09
CA PRO A 25 58.28 -19.18 24.24
C PRO A 25 58.15 -18.55 22.86
N ALA A 26 56.94 -18.24 22.49
CA ALA A 26 56.64 -17.42 21.32
C ALA A 26 56.88 -15.93 21.73
N ALA A 27 57.48 -15.20 20.80
CA ALA A 27 57.70 -13.76 20.85
C ALA A 27 56.38 -13.00 21.11
N PRO A 28 56.39 -11.80 21.70
CA PRO A 28 55.21 -11.01 21.93
C PRO A 28 54.57 -10.69 20.58
N SER A 29 53.43 -11.29 20.29
CA SER A 29 52.51 -10.82 19.25
C SER A 29 52.06 -9.43 19.68
N GLU A 30 52.36 -8.44 18.86
CA GLU A 30 51.74 -7.11 18.97
C GLU A 30 50.25 -7.30 19.00
N ASP A 31 49.67 -7.03 20.16
CA ASP A 31 48.24 -6.97 20.38
C ASP A 31 47.74 -5.77 19.57
N SER A 32 47.26 -6.07 18.35
CA SER A 32 46.51 -5.11 17.55
C SER A 32 45.17 -4.88 18.23
N THR A 33 45.19 -4.20 19.37
CA THR A 33 44.04 -3.52 19.91
C THR A 33 43.66 -2.43 18.93
N VAL A 34 42.80 -2.75 17.99
CA VAL A 34 42.05 -1.74 17.25
C VAL A 34 41.34 -0.91 18.33
N PRO A 35 41.68 0.40 18.47
CA PRO A 35 41.04 1.22 19.48
C PRO A 35 39.52 1.14 19.21
N PRO A 36 38.70 1.07 20.27
CA PRO A 36 37.26 1.11 20.09
C PRO A 36 36.95 2.36 19.28
N ALA A 37 36.18 2.19 18.21
CA ALA A 37 35.77 3.29 17.34
C ALA A 37 35.15 4.36 18.26
N THR A 38 35.80 5.50 18.37
CA THR A 38 35.31 6.62 19.19
C THR A 38 33.98 7.05 18.54
N GLU A 39 32.92 7.09 19.33
CA GLU A 39 31.61 7.57 18.84
C GLU A 39 31.80 8.98 18.27
N PRO A 40 31.34 9.26 17.06
CA PRO A 40 31.43 10.58 16.46
C PRO A 40 30.63 11.57 17.31
N THR A 41 31.08 12.82 17.37
CA THR A 41 30.30 13.89 18.01
C THR A 41 29.26 14.50 17.09
N GLU A 42 29.37 14.24 15.79
CA GLU A 42 28.49 14.72 14.73
C GLU A 42 28.56 13.74 13.54
N LEU A 43 27.52 13.72 12.74
CA LEU A 43 27.48 13.01 11.46
C LEU A 43 27.89 13.95 10.35
N VAL A 44 28.67 13.46 9.39
CA VAL A 44 29.10 14.29 8.25
C VAL A 44 28.74 13.61 6.95
N PHE A 45 27.84 14.22 6.17
CA PHE A 45 27.46 13.75 4.84
C PHE A 45 27.71 14.85 3.82
N ASN A 46 28.43 14.54 2.73
CA ASN A 46 28.80 15.52 1.69
C ASN A 46 29.42 16.79 2.25
N GLY A 47 30.23 16.68 3.31
CA GLY A 47 30.91 17.82 3.98
C GLY A 47 29.96 18.69 4.83
N LYS A 48 28.73 18.32 5.04
CA LYS A 48 27.80 18.98 5.95
C LYS A 48 27.67 18.20 7.24
N ALA A 49 27.85 18.88 8.38
CA ALA A 49 27.74 18.29 9.71
C ALA A 49 26.29 18.32 10.20
N TYR A 50 25.87 17.23 10.88
CA TYR A 50 24.56 17.06 11.50
C TYR A 50 24.74 16.56 12.93
N PRO A 51 23.91 16.96 13.89
CA PRO A 51 23.94 16.42 15.24
C PRO A 51 23.51 14.95 15.26
N LEU A 52 23.94 14.18 16.26
CA LEU A 52 23.61 12.76 16.40
C LEU A 52 22.12 12.50 16.67
N ASP A 53 21.42 13.48 17.22
CA ASP A 53 19.99 13.43 17.53
C ASP A 53 19.08 13.94 16.38
N VAL A 54 19.64 13.99 15.16
CA VAL A 54 18.88 14.39 13.96
C VAL A 54 17.72 13.44 13.73
N GLU A 55 16.53 14.01 13.46
CA GLU A 55 15.31 13.24 13.21
C GLU A 55 14.98 13.03 11.72
N SER A 56 15.49 13.88 10.84
CA SER A 56 15.27 13.81 9.39
C SER A 56 16.57 14.09 8.63
N LEU A 57 16.88 13.23 7.65
CA LEU A 57 18.05 13.35 6.79
C LEU A 57 17.70 13.09 5.32
N GLU A 58 18.30 13.91 4.46
CA GLU A 58 18.34 13.67 3.02
C GLU A 58 19.83 13.58 2.62
N ILE A 59 20.25 12.42 2.09
CA ILE A 59 21.66 12.12 1.81
C ILE A 59 21.83 11.37 0.48
N GLY A 60 23.05 11.45 -0.07
CA GLY A 60 23.47 10.56 -1.15
C GLY A 60 23.88 9.18 -0.66
N THR A 61 24.13 8.26 -1.57
CA THR A 61 24.58 6.89 -1.26
C THR A 61 26.06 6.79 -0.83
N TYR A 62 26.66 7.89 -0.40
CA TYR A 62 28.03 7.95 0.09
C TYR A 62 28.04 8.04 1.62
N GLU A 63 28.99 7.36 2.24
CA GLU A 63 29.23 7.44 3.69
C GLU A 63 28.08 6.89 4.57
N LEU A 64 27.25 5.99 4.03
CA LEU A 64 26.07 5.42 4.70
C LEU A 64 26.39 4.71 6.04
N GLU A 65 27.62 4.25 6.23
CA GLU A 65 28.07 3.61 7.47
C GLU A 65 27.93 4.51 8.71
N GLN A 66 27.95 5.84 8.53
CA GLN A 66 27.77 6.77 9.63
C GLN A 66 26.35 6.80 10.17
N LEU A 67 25.36 6.37 9.36
CA LEU A 67 23.96 6.31 9.77
C LEU A 67 23.73 5.43 11.00
N ARG A 68 24.59 4.44 11.26
CA ARG A 68 24.51 3.60 12.47
C ARG A 68 24.51 4.39 13.79
N TRP A 69 24.94 5.66 13.75
CA TRP A 69 24.97 6.54 14.91
C TRP A 69 23.72 7.45 15.01
N ALA A 70 22.89 7.50 13.95
CA ALA A 70 21.69 8.32 13.89
C ALA A 70 20.47 7.58 14.47
N THR A 71 20.56 7.13 15.72
CA THR A 71 19.54 6.24 16.34
C THR A 71 18.19 6.90 16.57
N ASN A 72 18.11 8.23 16.52
CA ASN A 72 16.86 8.99 16.66
C ASN A 72 16.21 9.35 15.30
N LEU A 73 16.83 8.89 14.19
CA LEU A 73 16.35 9.21 12.85
C LEU A 73 14.98 8.59 12.60
N ARG A 74 14.01 9.42 12.21
CA ARG A 74 12.63 9.05 11.89
C ARG A 74 12.36 9.09 10.39
N GLU A 75 13.01 10.00 9.69
CA GLU A 75 12.83 10.18 8.25
C GLU A 75 14.17 10.13 7.54
N LEU A 76 14.30 9.28 6.55
CA LEU A 76 15.50 9.12 5.75
C LEU A 76 15.17 9.11 4.26
N VAL A 77 15.78 10.04 3.53
CA VAL A 77 15.78 10.06 2.07
C VAL A 77 17.18 9.75 1.57
N ILE A 78 17.31 8.70 0.76
CA ILE A 78 18.55 8.27 0.12
C ILE A 78 18.45 8.48 -1.38
N SER A 79 19.41 9.17 -1.98
CA SER A 79 19.42 9.40 -3.44
C SER A 79 20.78 9.04 -4.03
N GLY A 80 20.79 8.31 -5.15
CA GLY A 80 22.01 7.95 -5.87
C GLY A 80 22.03 6.51 -6.37
N SER A 81 23.21 5.96 -6.61
CA SER A 81 23.36 4.55 -7.03
C SER A 81 23.09 3.60 -5.87
N ALA A 82 22.61 2.38 -6.17
CA ALA A 82 22.39 1.37 -5.13
C ALA A 82 23.71 1.07 -4.39
N PRO A 83 23.72 1.08 -3.05
CA PRO A 83 24.88 0.69 -2.27
C PRO A 83 25.09 -0.83 -2.35
N GLU A 84 26.32 -1.29 -2.08
CA GLU A 84 26.65 -2.72 -2.04
C GLU A 84 25.91 -3.47 -0.91
N SER A 85 25.53 -2.81 0.16
CA SER A 85 24.81 -3.39 1.30
C SER A 85 23.87 -2.38 1.94
N TRP A 86 22.73 -2.88 2.43
CA TRP A 86 21.72 -2.12 3.18
C TRP A 86 21.72 -2.41 4.68
N GLU A 87 22.75 -3.12 5.19
CA GLU A 87 22.84 -3.53 6.60
C GLU A 87 22.83 -2.36 7.60
N PHE A 88 23.30 -1.18 7.18
CA PHE A 88 23.29 0.05 8.01
C PHE A 88 21.89 0.41 8.49
N LEU A 89 20.83 0.04 7.74
CA LEU A 89 19.43 0.29 8.12
C LEU A 89 19.06 -0.39 9.44
N SER A 90 19.65 -1.53 9.77
CA SER A 90 19.34 -2.27 11.00
C SER A 90 19.65 -1.47 12.29
N ALA A 91 20.47 -0.43 12.21
CA ALA A 91 20.76 0.47 13.32
C ALA A 91 19.66 1.52 13.56
N LEU A 92 18.77 1.74 12.58
CA LEU A 92 17.77 2.82 12.55
C LEU A 92 16.42 2.36 13.11
N SER A 93 16.40 1.89 14.36
CA SER A 93 15.19 1.30 14.97
C SER A 93 14.04 2.28 15.17
N ALA A 94 14.28 3.59 15.14
CA ALA A 94 13.27 4.65 15.26
C ALA A 94 12.76 5.14 13.89
N LEU A 95 13.26 4.60 12.77
CA LEU A 95 12.91 5.05 11.43
C LEU A 95 11.44 4.76 11.11
N GLU A 96 10.68 5.81 10.82
CA GLU A 96 9.25 5.75 10.49
C GLU A 96 9.00 5.87 8.98
N THR A 97 9.84 6.64 8.28
CA THR A 97 9.73 6.86 6.83
C THR A 97 11.07 6.66 6.15
N LEU A 98 11.09 5.81 5.13
CA LEU A 98 12.25 5.57 4.28
C LEU A 98 11.89 5.81 2.81
N THR A 99 12.59 6.74 2.19
CA THR A 99 12.48 7.03 0.76
C THR A 99 13.81 6.76 0.08
N ILE A 100 13.80 5.98 -1.00
CA ILE A 100 14.98 5.59 -1.76
C ILE A 100 14.78 5.99 -3.22
N HIS A 101 15.64 6.87 -3.72
CA HIS A 101 15.68 7.27 -5.12
C HIS A 101 16.95 6.75 -5.77
N LEU A 102 16.83 5.66 -6.53
CA LEU A 102 17.99 5.06 -7.20
C LEU A 102 18.19 5.64 -8.58
N SER A 103 19.40 6.11 -8.83
CA SER A 103 19.83 6.59 -10.14
C SER A 103 21.00 5.77 -10.64
N GLY A 104 21.01 5.45 -11.92
CA GLY A 104 22.06 4.65 -12.53
C GLY A 104 21.68 4.16 -13.93
N THR A 105 22.54 3.39 -14.54
CA THR A 105 22.32 2.80 -15.87
C THR A 105 22.36 1.27 -15.85
N GLU A 106 22.78 0.69 -14.74
CA GLU A 106 22.89 -0.76 -14.55
C GLU A 106 21.74 -1.24 -13.67
N ALA A 107 21.30 -2.47 -13.89
CA ALA A 107 20.32 -3.11 -13.06
C ALA A 107 20.86 -3.32 -11.63
N ALA A 108 20.00 -3.10 -10.63
CA ALA A 108 20.39 -3.15 -9.23
C ALA A 108 19.63 -4.21 -8.44
N ASP A 109 20.28 -4.77 -7.42
CA ASP A 109 19.65 -5.55 -6.36
C ASP A 109 19.39 -4.65 -5.14
N VAL A 110 18.15 -4.63 -4.66
CA VAL A 110 17.76 -3.90 -3.45
C VAL A 110 17.25 -4.89 -2.41
N ARG A 111 18.13 -5.32 -1.52
CA ARG A 111 17.82 -6.32 -0.50
C ARG A 111 17.74 -5.67 0.88
N LEU A 112 16.51 -5.38 1.30
CA LEU A 112 16.23 -4.81 2.61
C LEU A 112 15.79 -5.87 3.63
N ASP A 113 15.60 -7.12 3.22
CA ASP A 113 15.11 -8.25 4.00
C ASP A 113 16.01 -8.61 5.21
N GLY A 114 17.27 -8.20 5.20
CA GLY A 114 18.17 -8.29 6.35
C GLY A 114 17.96 -7.23 7.42
N ALA A 115 17.19 -6.17 7.16
CA ALA A 115 16.96 -5.08 8.10
C ALA A 115 15.68 -5.28 8.91
N LEU A 116 15.77 -5.19 10.23
CA LEU A 116 14.62 -5.14 11.15
C LEU A 116 14.31 -3.66 11.46
N LEU A 117 13.19 -3.17 10.93
CA LEU A 117 12.75 -1.78 11.05
C LEU A 117 11.38 -1.70 11.74
N PRO A 118 11.32 -1.88 13.06
CA PRO A 118 10.05 -2.07 13.79
C PRO A 118 9.16 -0.83 13.83
N ALA A 119 9.73 0.35 13.63
CA ALA A 119 8.98 1.61 13.61
C ALA A 119 8.60 2.07 12.19
N LEU A 120 9.09 1.38 11.14
CA LEU A 120 8.88 1.81 9.77
C LEU A 120 7.41 1.61 9.35
N LYS A 121 6.79 2.69 8.91
CA LYS A 121 5.41 2.76 8.44
C LYS A 121 5.31 3.02 6.95
N THR A 122 6.21 3.85 6.42
CA THR A 122 6.17 4.27 5.03
C THR A 122 7.48 3.94 4.35
N LEU A 123 7.39 3.20 3.25
CA LEU A 123 8.51 2.87 2.37
C LEU A 123 8.18 3.33 0.95
N GLU A 124 9.05 4.17 0.39
CA GLU A 124 8.97 4.58 -1.00
C GLU A 124 10.28 4.27 -1.72
N ILE A 125 10.20 3.56 -2.84
CA ILE A 125 11.36 3.24 -3.66
C ILE A 125 11.05 3.63 -5.11
N SER A 126 11.91 4.48 -5.67
CA SER A 126 11.88 4.82 -7.08
C SER A 126 13.26 4.58 -7.71
N ALA A 127 13.27 4.23 -8.99
CA ALA A 127 14.51 4.03 -9.73
C ALA A 127 14.40 4.49 -11.17
N ASP A 128 15.53 4.92 -11.73
CA ASP A 128 15.67 5.26 -13.16
C ASP A 128 16.16 4.06 -13.99
N SER A 129 16.66 3.01 -13.32
CA SER A 129 17.19 1.79 -13.95
C SER A 129 16.45 0.55 -13.48
N PRO A 130 16.49 -0.57 -14.23
CA PRO A 130 15.85 -1.82 -13.83
C PRO A 130 16.30 -2.32 -12.45
N ILE A 131 15.39 -2.91 -11.70
CA ILE A 131 15.67 -3.61 -10.46
C ILE A 131 15.54 -5.12 -10.70
N GLU A 132 16.65 -5.85 -10.52
CA GLU A 132 16.64 -7.32 -10.66
C GLU A 132 15.89 -7.97 -9.50
N THR A 133 16.20 -7.57 -8.28
CA THR A 133 15.56 -8.09 -7.07
C THR A 133 15.25 -6.95 -6.11
N LEU A 134 14.02 -6.88 -5.65
CA LEU A 134 13.62 -6.06 -4.52
C LEU A 134 13.09 -6.98 -3.41
N ALA A 135 13.77 -6.98 -2.25
CA ALA A 135 13.30 -7.66 -1.05
C ALA A 135 12.99 -6.63 0.04
N LEU A 136 11.77 -6.67 0.59
CA LEU A 136 11.33 -5.71 1.60
C LEU A 136 11.93 -5.99 2.99
N PRO A 137 12.07 -4.95 3.86
CA PRO A 137 12.59 -5.13 5.22
C PRO A 137 11.59 -5.87 6.12
N GLN A 138 12.07 -6.35 7.27
CA GLN A 138 11.19 -6.87 8.31
C GLN A 138 10.47 -5.70 9.01
N ALA A 139 9.26 -5.40 8.56
CA ALA A 139 8.45 -4.26 9.01
C ALA A 139 6.95 -4.51 8.87
N GLU A 140 6.14 -3.74 9.62
CA GLU A 140 4.70 -3.62 9.44
C GLU A 140 4.40 -2.26 8.78
N LEU A 141 4.26 -2.25 7.46
CA LEU A 141 4.13 -1.03 6.66
C LEU A 141 2.66 -0.64 6.49
N GLU A 142 2.34 0.61 6.81
CA GLU A 142 1.05 1.22 6.46
C GLU A 142 1.00 1.49 4.93
N SER A 143 2.14 1.90 4.35
CA SER A 143 2.23 2.17 2.91
C SER A 143 3.59 1.77 2.34
N CYS A 144 3.56 1.06 1.22
CA CYS A 144 4.74 0.76 0.40
C CYS A 144 4.46 1.18 -1.05
N ARG A 145 5.25 2.12 -1.57
CA ARG A 145 5.15 2.61 -2.95
C ARG A 145 6.40 2.25 -3.72
N LEU A 146 6.22 1.57 -4.84
CA LEU A 146 7.29 1.17 -5.74
C LEU A 146 7.04 1.77 -7.13
N THR A 147 7.93 2.66 -7.59
CA THR A 147 7.88 3.29 -8.91
C THR A 147 9.14 2.94 -9.66
N LEU A 148 9.08 1.90 -10.50
CA LEU A 148 10.25 1.29 -11.09
C LEU A 148 10.06 1.08 -12.59
N PRO A 149 11.09 1.29 -13.42
CA PRO A 149 11.00 1.08 -14.87
C PRO A 149 10.92 -0.40 -15.25
N GLU A 150 11.44 -1.30 -14.42
CA GLU A 150 11.36 -2.76 -14.55
C GLU A 150 11.67 -3.38 -13.18
N LEU A 151 10.94 -4.43 -12.85
CA LEU A 151 11.18 -5.24 -11.64
C LEU A 151 11.04 -6.71 -12.00
N ARG A 152 12.11 -7.50 -11.84
CA ARG A 152 12.07 -8.94 -12.16
C ARG A 152 11.59 -9.77 -10.98
N ARG A 153 12.14 -9.54 -9.81
CA ARG A 153 11.76 -10.28 -8.60
C ARG A 153 11.34 -9.34 -7.48
N LEU A 154 10.14 -9.56 -6.96
CA LEU A 154 9.60 -8.90 -5.77
C LEU A 154 9.48 -9.90 -4.63
N ASP A 155 10.19 -9.67 -3.53
CA ASP A 155 10.11 -10.50 -2.33
C ASP A 155 9.45 -9.72 -1.18
N LEU A 156 8.23 -10.13 -0.83
CA LEU A 156 7.40 -9.53 0.21
C LEU A 156 7.41 -10.34 1.51
N SER A 157 8.12 -11.48 1.55
CA SER A 157 8.02 -12.47 2.62
C SER A 157 8.42 -11.96 4.01
N ALA A 158 9.25 -10.91 4.08
CA ALA A 158 9.71 -10.34 5.34
C ALA A 158 8.77 -9.24 5.90
N ALA A 159 7.88 -8.67 5.07
CA ALA A 159 7.03 -7.54 5.43
C ALA A 159 5.55 -7.91 5.55
N ALA A 160 4.82 -7.16 6.40
CA ALA A 160 3.37 -7.04 6.30
C ALA A 160 3.03 -5.63 5.80
N VAL A 161 2.23 -5.51 4.75
CA VAL A 161 1.93 -4.25 4.08
C VAL A 161 0.42 -4.02 4.06
N GLU A 162 -0.03 -2.89 4.60
CA GLU A 162 -1.44 -2.51 4.52
C GLU A 162 -1.78 -2.08 3.08
N THR A 163 -1.04 -1.15 2.50
CA THR A 163 -1.23 -0.71 1.12
C THR A 163 0.06 -0.82 0.32
N LEU A 164 0.07 -1.68 -0.70
CA LEU A 164 1.15 -1.82 -1.67
C LEU A 164 0.73 -1.16 -2.99
N LEU A 165 1.44 -0.09 -3.39
CA LEU A 165 1.27 0.57 -4.66
C LEU A 165 2.44 0.23 -5.57
N LEU A 166 2.13 -0.34 -6.72
CA LEU A 166 3.08 -0.71 -7.76
C LEU A 166 2.82 0.13 -9.01
N SER A 167 3.77 0.98 -9.38
CA SER A 167 3.79 1.71 -10.66
C SER A 167 4.91 1.12 -11.50
N LEU A 168 4.55 0.17 -12.36
CA LEU A 168 5.45 -0.66 -13.15
C LEU A 168 4.93 -0.75 -14.59
N PRO A 169 5.79 -0.95 -15.60
CA PRO A 169 5.35 -1.21 -16.97
C PRO A 169 4.77 -2.62 -17.18
N GLY A 170 4.89 -3.50 -16.19
CA GLY A 170 4.39 -4.88 -16.21
C GLY A 170 4.55 -5.57 -14.86
N ALA A 171 3.88 -6.71 -14.68
CA ALA A 171 4.05 -7.52 -13.47
C ALA A 171 5.50 -8.02 -13.35
N PRO A 172 6.02 -8.18 -12.11
CA PRO A 172 7.30 -8.85 -11.89
C PRO A 172 7.32 -10.28 -12.46
N ASP A 173 8.47 -10.75 -12.96
CA ASP A 173 8.61 -12.13 -13.45
C ASP A 173 8.40 -13.16 -12.31
N GLU A 174 8.77 -12.80 -11.08
CA GLU A 174 8.62 -13.62 -9.89
C GLU A 174 8.18 -12.77 -8.70
N THR A 175 7.12 -13.19 -8.00
CA THR A 175 6.69 -12.60 -6.73
C THR A 175 6.77 -13.66 -5.63
N VAL A 176 7.58 -13.39 -4.59
CA VAL A 176 7.56 -14.18 -3.35
C VAL A 176 6.51 -13.57 -2.44
N PRO A 177 5.44 -14.32 -2.10
CA PRO A 177 4.30 -13.77 -1.41
C PRO A 177 4.64 -13.34 0.02
N GLY A 178 3.95 -12.29 0.44
CA GLY A 178 3.88 -11.77 1.80
C GLY A 178 2.46 -11.38 2.13
N ARG A 179 2.25 -10.75 3.26
CA ARG A 179 0.94 -10.26 3.66
C ARG A 179 0.70 -8.86 3.12
N VAL A 180 -0.32 -8.71 2.28
CA VAL A 180 -0.75 -7.42 1.71
C VAL A 180 -2.25 -7.32 1.81
N GLN A 181 -2.77 -6.22 2.37
CA GLN A 181 -4.21 -6.02 2.50
C GLN A 181 -4.81 -5.31 1.30
N SER A 182 -4.14 -4.31 0.75
CA SER A 182 -4.57 -3.55 -0.42
C SER A 182 -3.47 -3.51 -1.46
N LEU A 183 -3.80 -3.86 -2.71
CA LEU A 183 -2.91 -3.78 -3.86
C LEU A 183 -3.42 -2.75 -4.85
N GLU A 184 -2.57 -1.79 -5.20
CA GLU A 184 -2.81 -0.81 -6.24
C GLU A 184 -1.82 -1.03 -7.39
N CYS A 185 -2.32 -1.36 -8.57
CA CYS A 185 -1.52 -1.53 -9.78
C CYS A 185 -1.72 -0.34 -10.72
N GLU A 186 -0.64 0.39 -10.98
CA GLU A 186 -0.62 1.50 -11.93
C GLU A 186 0.13 1.07 -13.19
N ASP A 187 -0.54 1.25 -14.35
CA ASP A 187 -0.01 1.04 -15.69
C ASP A 187 0.21 -0.43 -16.11
N PHE A 188 -0.20 -1.40 -15.30
CA PHE A 188 -0.13 -2.82 -15.66
C PHE A 188 -1.27 -3.65 -15.04
N SER A 189 -1.46 -4.86 -15.58
CA SER A 189 -2.40 -5.86 -15.05
C SER A 189 -1.66 -6.81 -14.11
N PRO A 190 -2.17 -7.01 -12.86
CA PRO A 190 -1.56 -7.96 -11.93
C PRO A 190 -1.71 -9.40 -12.45
N ASP A 191 -0.70 -10.21 -12.17
CA ASP A 191 -0.71 -11.64 -12.43
C ASP A 191 -1.30 -12.46 -11.26
N ASP A 192 -1.39 -13.79 -11.43
CA ASP A 192 -1.93 -14.69 -10.41
C ASP A 192 -1.11 -14.67 -9.12
N ALA A 193 0.17 -14.37 -9.16
CA ALA A 193 1.03 -14.32 -7.98
C ALA A 193 0.74 -13.08 -7.12
N LEU A 194 0.52 -11.92 -7.75
CA LEU A 194 0.11 -10.69 -7.07
C LEU A 194 -1.34 -10.79 -6.57
N LEU A 195 -2.24 -11.42 -7.35
CA LEU A 195 -3.63 -11.63 -6.93
C LEU A 195 -3.76 -12.67 -5.81
N GLY A 196 -2.78 -13.56 -5.65
CA GLY A 196 -2.72 -14.59 -4.62
C GLY A 196 -2.04 -14.16 -3.31
N LEU A 197 -1.76 -12.87 -3.11
CA LEU A 197 -1.12 -12.38 -1.88
C LEU A 197 -2.00 -12.63 -0.64
N ASP A 198 -1.36 -12.99 0.47
CA ASP A 198 -2.05 -13.29 1.72
C ASP A 198 -2.72 -12.03 2.30
N GLY A 199 -4.01 -12.16 2.65
CA GLY A 199 -4.79 -11.08 3.25
C GLY A 199 -5.27 -10.02 2.29
N LEU A 200 -5.13 -10.22 0.97
CA LEU A 200 -5.57 -9.25 -0.03
C LEU A 200 -7.10 -9.12 -0.04
N GLU A 201 -7.61 -7.96 0.35
CA GLU A 201 -9.03 -7.62 0.43
C GLU A 201 -9.44 -6.49 -0.52
N SER A 202 -8.48 -5.65 -0.90
CA SER A 202 -8.71 -4.47 -1.74
C SER A 202 -7.81 -4.49 -2.98
N LEU A 203 -8.40 -4.18 -4.14
CA LEU A 203 -7.69 -4.12 -5.43
C LEU A 203 -8.03 -2.82 -6.16
N SER A 204 -7.01 -2.11 -6.64
CA SER A 204 -7.14 -0.92 -7.47
C SER A 204 -6.45 -1.12 -8.82
N LEU A 205 -7.18 -0.87 -9.90
CA LEU A 205 -6.72 -1.07 -11.28
C LEU A 205 -6.99 0.18 -12.13
N ASN A 206 -6.01 0.56 -12.95
CA ASN A 206 -6.17 1.63 -13.94
C ASN A 206 -5.93 1.17 -15.39
N VAL A 207 -5.56 -0.09 -15.59
CA VAL A 207 -5.39 -0.71 -16.92
C VAL A 207 -6.54 -1.67 -17.18
N LEU A 208 -7.19 -1.50 -18.34
CA LEU A 208 -8.33 -2.31 -18.74
C LEU A 208 -7.94 -3.79 -18.88
N GLN A 209 -8.66 -4.63 -18.18
CA GLN A 209 -8.53 -6.08 -18.28
C GLN A 209 -9.88 -6.76 -17.98
N PRO A 210 -10.09 -8.02 -18.42
CA PRO A 210 -11.25 -8.80 -18.00
C PRO A 210 -11.27 -9.00 -16.48
N LEU A 211 -12.44 -8.87 -15.86
CA LEU A 211 -12.63 -9.02 -14.41
C LEU A 211 -13.07 -10.44 -13.99
N ASP A 212 -13.07 -11.41 -14.91
CA ASP A 212 -13.52 -12.79 -14.65
C ASP A 212 -12.75 -13.49 -13.53
N PHE A 213 -11.48 -13.11 -13.32
CA PHE A 213 -10.63 -13.62 -12.25
C PHE A 213 -11.21 -13.39 -10.85
N LEU A 214 -12.04 -12.34 -10.67
CA LEU A 214 -12.64 -12.01 -9.37
C LEU A 214 -13.58 -13.11 -8.84
N SER A 215 -14.15 -13.94 -9.73
CA SER A 215 -14.97 -15.08 -9.32
C SER A 215 -14.16 -16.14 -8.54
N GLY A 216 -12.86 -16.22 -8.78
CA GLY A 216 -11.91 -17.09 -8.07
C GLY A 216 -11.32 -16.47 -6.79
N LEU A 217 -11.60 -15.19 -6.51
CA LEU A 217 -11.01 -14.40 -5.41
C LEU A 217 -12.08 -13.82 -4.48
N PRO A 218 -12.84 -14.66 -3.75
CA PRO A 218 -13.95 -14.20 -2.90
C PRO A 218 -13.52 -13.35 -1.70
N GLN A 219 -12.23 -13.33 -1.38
CA GLN A 219 -11.63 -12.49 -0.35
C GLN A 219 -11.56 -11.01 -0.77
N ILE A 220 -11.53 -10.69 -2.07
CA ILE A 220 -11.55 -9.30 -2.56
C ILE A 220 -12.92 -8.70 -2.28
N LYS A 221 -12.97 -7.72 -1.39
CA LYS A 221 -14.19 -7.01 -0.97
C LYS A 221 -14.30 -5.64 -1.58
N LYS A 222 -13.17 -4.99 -1.81
CA LYS A 222 -13.09 -3.62 -2.32
C LYS A 222 -12.41 -3.61 -3.68
N LEU A 223 -13.07 -3.00 -4.66
CA LEU A 223 -12.54 -2.84 -6.01
C LEU A 223 -12.60 -1.37 -6.40
N ARG A 224 -11.46 -0.84 -6.85
CA ARG A 224 -11.36 0.48 -7.47
C ARG A 224 -10.92 0.33 -8.91
N LEU A 225 -11.70 0.93 -9.82
CA LEU A 225 -11.40 0.95 -11.25
C LEU A 225 -11.26 2.41 -11.71
N SER A 226 -10.25 2.68 -12.51
CA SER A 226 -9.97 4.03 -12.99
C SER A 226 -9.80 4.06 -14.50
N GLY A 227 -10.43 5.06 -15.13
CA GLY A 227 -10.33 5.31 -16.57
C GLY A 227 -10.98 4.26 -17.47
N GLY A 228 -11.25 4.64 -18.71
CA GLY A 228 -11.69 3.75 -19.79
C GLY A 228 -13.07 3.12 -19.62
N THR A 229 -13.34 2.09 -20.44
CA THR A 229 -14.63 1.39 -20.48
C THR A 229 -14.49 0.00 -19.90
N TRP A 230 -15.18 -0.29 -18.78
CA TRP A 230 -15.08 -1.54 -18.06
C TRP A 230 -16.34 -2.41 -18.22
N GLU A 231 -16.14 -3.72 -18.40
CA GLU A 231 -17.20 -4.71 -18.35
C GLU A 231 -17.42 -5.16 -16.90
N LEU A 232 -18.56 -4.79 -16.29
CA LEU A 232 -18.83 -5.02 -14.87
C LEU A 232 -19.65 -6.28 -14.58
N SER A 233 -20.13 -7.01 -15.59
CA SER A 233 -20.95 -8.22 -15.40
C SER A 233 -20.27 -9.31 -14.55
N PRO A 234 -18.92 -9.49 -14.57
CA PRO A 234 -18.28 -10.46 -13.70
C PRO A 234 -18.44 -10.17 -12.19
N LEU A 235 -18.70 -8.91 -11.81
CA LEU A 235 -18.86 -8.53 -10.40
C LEU A 235 -20.07 -9.17 -9.74
N VAL A 236 -21.10 -9.57 -10.51
CA VAL A 236 -22.30 -10.24 -9.99
C VAL A 236 -21.96 -11.57 -9.28
N GLN A 237 -20.90 -12.24 -9.72
CA GLN A 237 -20.46 -13.52 -9.14
C GLN A 237 -19.22 -13.38 -8.26
N SER A 238 -18.76 -12.16 -8.04
CA SER A 238 -17.60 -11.88 -7.20
C SER A 238 -17.97 -11.72 -5.72
N GLY A 239 -16.98 -11.65 -4.86
CA GLY A 239 -17.14 -11.29 -3.44
C GLY A 239 -17.14 -9.79 -3.17
N VAL A 240 -17.09 -8.93 -4.20
CA VAL A 240 -16.95 -7.48 -4.07
C VAL A 240 -18.21 -6.87 -3.49
N THR A 241 -18.07 -6.13 -2.40
CA THR A 241 -19.14 -5.39 -1.72
C THR A 241 -18.95 -3.88 -1.81
N GLU A 242 -17.75 -3.40 -2.09
CA GLU A 242 -17.44 -1.99 -2.27
C GLU A 242 -16.82 -1.76 -3.66
N LEU A 243 -17.45 -0.92 -4.48
CA LEU A 243 -16.96 -0.54 -5.81
C LEU A 243 -16.76 0.96 -5.89
N SER A 244 -15.56 1.37 -6.34
CA SER A 244 -15.24 2.77 -6.62
C SER A 244 -14.84 2.91 -8.09
N LEU A 245 -15.54 3.76 -8.82
CA LEU A 245 -15.28 4.07 -10.22
C LEU A 245 -14.82 5.52 -10.36
N TYR A 246 -13.68 5.73 -11.03
CA TYR A 246 -13.14 7.06 -11.30
C TYR A 246 -12.88 7.24 -12.79
N LYS A 247 -13.60 8.18 -13.43
CA LYS A 247 -13.51 8.42 -14.88
C LYS A 247 -13.79 7.16 -15.72
N VAL A 248 -14.73 6.35 -15.29
CA VAL A 248 -15.08 5.08 -15.91
C VAL A 248 -16.36 5.21 -16.72
N GLU A 249 -16.35 4.62 -17.91
CA GLU A 249 -17.56 4.32 -18.67
C GLU A 249 -17.94 2.86 -18.44
N ALA A 250 -19.16 2.59 -17.95
CA ALA A 250 -19.62 1.23 -17.70
C ALA A 250 -21.15 1.14 -17.71
N ASP A 251 -21.68 -0.03 -18.10
CA ASP A 251 -23.09 -0.33 -17.91
C ASP A 251 -23.35 -0.78 -16.46
N LEU A 252 -23.80 0.15 -15.62
CA LEU A 252 -24.11 -0.13 -14.22
C LEU A 252 -25.32 -1.06 -14.05
N LYS A 253 -26.18 -1.25 -15.08
CA LYS A 253 -27.32 -2.19 -15.03
C LYS A 253 -26.86 -3.62 -14.77
N ALA A 254 -25.64 -3.96 -15.20
CA ALA A 254 -25.02 -5.24 -14.90
C ALA A 254 -24.90 -5.52 -13.40
N LEU A 255 -24.85 -4.47 -12.56
CA LEU A 255 -24.68 -4.59 -11.11
C LEU A 255 -25.98 -4.80 -10.32
N ALA A 256 -27.14 -4.73 -10.95
CA ALA A 256 -28.45 -4.83 -10.27
C ALA A 256 -28.64 -6.08 -9.40
N GLN A 257 -27.93 -7.18 -9.72
CA GLN A 257 -27.99 -8.44 -8.97
C GLN A 257 -26.68 -8.73 -8.21
N SER A 258 -25.77 -7.77 -8.13
CA SER A 258 -24.54 -7.92 -7.36
C SER A 258 -24.83 -7.78 -5.85
N GLY A 259 -23.91 -8.32 -5.03
CA GLY A 259 -23.92 -8.12 -3.58
C GLY A 259 -23.35 -6.78 -3.14
N LEU A 260 -23.43 -5.75 -3.98
CA LEU A 260 -22.78 -4.46 -3.76
C LEU A 260 -23.51 -3.65 -2.67
N GLU A 261 -22.78 -3.30 -1.62
CA GLU A 261 -23.28 -2.50 -0.50
C GLU A 261 -22.83 -1.02 -0.60
N THR A 262 -21.69 -0.77 -1.22
CA THR A 262 -21.14 0.58 -1.39
C THR A 262 -20.74 0.81 -2.84
N LEU A 263 -21.26 1.91 -3.42
CA LEU A 263 -20.91 2.37 -4.76
C LEU A 263 -20.43 3.83 -4.69
N ARG A 264 -19.22 4.08 -5.20
CA ARG A 264 -18.66 5.43 -5.33
C ARG A 264 -18.40 5.72 -6.80
N LEU A 265 -19.00 6.80 -7.29
CA LEU A 265 -18.89 7.26 -8.67
C LEU A 265 -18.27 8.66 -8.69
N GLN A 266 -17.13 8.78 -9.37
CA GLN A 266 -16.40 10.02 -9.49
C GLN A 266 -16.12 10.32 -10.97
N GLU A 267 -16.62 11.44 -11.47
CA GLU A 267 -16.46 11.84 -12.87
C GLU A 267 -16.89 10.73 -13.87
N CYS A 268 -17.92 9.96 -13.51
CA CYS A 268 -18.49 8.91 -14.33
C CYS A 268 -19.78 9.39 -14.97
N ALA A 269 -19.96 9.15 -16.29
CA ALA A 269 -21.23 9.37 -16.94
C ALA A 269 -22.19 8.25 -16.54
N VAL A 270 -23.20 8.56 -15.73
CA VAL A 270 -24.16 7.59 -15.18
C VAL A 270 -25.58 7.91 -15.66
N GLU A 271 -26.25 6.91 -16.21
CA GLU A 271 -27.70 6.98 -16.39
C GLU A 271 -28.37 6.70 -15.03
N PRO A 272 -29.19 7.61 -14.46
CA PRO A 272 -29.83 7.38 -13.16
C PRO A 272 -30.59 6.06 -13.06
N ALA A 273 -31.30 5.69 -14.13
CA ALA A 273 -32.04 4.43 -14.20
C ALA A 273 -31.16 3.17 -14.11
N ALA A 274 -29.85 3.30 -14.33
CA ALA A 274 -28.92 2.17 -14.19
C ALA A 274 -28.65 1.78 -12.74
N LEU A 275 -28.96 2.65 -11.78
CA LEU A 275 -28.86 2.37 -10.34
C LEU A 275 -30.07 1.59 -9.82
N ALA A 276 -31.20 1.59 -10.56
CA ALA A 276 -32.40 0.85 -10.21
C ALA A 276 -32.10 -0.66 -10.08
N GLY A 277 -32.64 -1.30 -9.05
CA GLY A 277 -32.46 -2.72 -8.81
C GLY A 277 -31.22 -3.10 -8.00
N MET A 278 -30.35 -2.16 -7.62
CA MET A 278 -29.25 -2.40 -6.66
C MET A 278 -29.83 -2.47 -5.23
N THR A 279 -30.59 -3.53 -4.94
CA THR A 279 -31.41 -3.62 -3.72
C THR A 279 -30.61 -3.77 -2.42
N GLN A 280 -29.32 -4.09 -2.49
CA GLN A 280 -28.43 -4.23 -1.32
C GLN A 280 -27.57 -2.99 -1.09
N LEU A 281 -27.68 -1.97 -1.95
CA LEU A 281 -26.86 -0.77 -1.85
C LEU A 281 -27.24 0.06 -0.61
N ARG A 282 -26.28 0.26 0.27
CA ARG A 282 -26.42 1.00 1.54
C ARG A 282 -25.76 2.38 1.48
N ILE A 283 -24.65 2.49 0.74
CA ILE A 283 -23.92 3.74 0.59
C ILE A 283 -23.74 4.05 -0.88
N LEU A 284 -24.22 5.23 -1.29
CA LEU A 284 -24.01 5.76 -2.63
C LEU A 284 -23.27 7.09 -2.54
N GLN A 285 -22.10 7.18 -3.15
CA GLN A 285 -21.35 8.42 -3.29
C GLN A 285 -21.31 8.87 -4.74
N LEU A 286 -21.63 10.13 -4.95
CA LEU A 286 -21.69 10.76 -6.27
C LEU A 286 -20.86 12.04 -6.25
N SER A 287 -20.04 12.24 -7.26
CA SER A 287 -19.32 13.49 -7.53
C SER A 287 -19.55 13.95 -8.96
N ASP A 288 -20.75 13.80 -9.46
CA ASP A 288 -21.09 14.14 -10.83
C ASP A 288 -22.14 15.24 -10.89
N GLU A 289 -21.90 16.25 -11.71
CA GLU A 289 -22.78 17.38 -11.96
C GLU A 289 -23.94 17.09 -12.90
N GLY A 290 -23.92 15.91 -13.55
CA GLY A 290 -24.90 15.53 -14.56
C GLY A 290 -26.20 14.93 -14.01
N LEU A 291 -26.22 14.51 -12.75
CA LEU A 291 -27.34 13.79 -12.16
C LEU A 291 -28.39 14.76 -11.63
N THR A 292 -29.49 14.89 -12.36
CA THR A 292 -30.67 15.69 -11.93
C THR A 292 -31.74 14.85 -11.21
N THR A 293 -31.68 13.53 -11.35
CA THR A 293 -32.64 12.60 -10.74
C THR A 293 -31.91 11.37 -10.23
N LEU A 294 -32.36 10.78 -9.13
CA LEU A 294 -31.92 9.49 -8.62
C LEU A 294 -33.14 8.60 -8.33
N PRO A 295 -33.10 7.30 -8.63
CA PRO A 295 -34.19 6.37 -8.34
C PRO A 295 -34.16 5.93 -6.87
N LEU A 296 -34.19 6.89 -5.92
CA LEU A 296 -34.03 6.63 -4.49
C LEU A 296 -35.10 5.69 -3.93
N GLU A 297 -36.31 5.69 -4.53
CA GLU A 297 -37.41 4.78 -4.16
C GLU A 297 -37.09 3.32 -4.52
N GLU A 298 -36.26 3.09 -5.52
CA GLU A 298 -35.84 1.76 -5.99
C GLU A 298 -34.58 1.23 -5.28
N LEU A 299 -34.05 1.99 -4.32
CA LEU A 299 -32.91 1.65 -3.47
C LEU A 299 -33.37 1.48 -2.02
N PRO A 300 -34.03 0.36 -1.65
CA PRO A 300 -34.71 0.22 -0.36
C PRO A 300 -33.77 0.19 0.83
N GLU A 301 -32.57 -0.36 0.67
CA GLU A 301 -31.57 -0.48 1.72
C GLU A 301 -30.60 0.72 1.80
N LEU A 302 -30.78 1.73 0.93
CA LEU A 302 -29.87 2.90 0.93
C LEU A 302 -30.05 3.69 2.22
N GLU A 303 -28.95 3.77 2.99
CA GLU A 303 -28.85 4.46 4.28
C GLU A 303 -28.16 5.82 4.15
N THR A 304 -27.13 5.89 3.30
CA THR A 304 -26.28 7.08 3.19
C THR A 304 -26.06 7.47 1.74
N LEU A 305 -26.40 8.71 1.45
CA LEU A 305 -26.12 9.37 0.18
C LEU A 305 -25.03 10.42 0.40
N ILE A 306 -23.91 10.30 -0.29
CA ILE A 306 -22.78 11.22 -0.23
C ILE A 306 -22.72 12.00 -1.53
N LEU A 307 -22.84 13.32 -1.44
CA LEU A 307 -22.85 14.22 -2.60
C LEU A 307 -21.62 15.13 -2.52
N GLN A 308 -20.85 15.19 -3.60
CA GLN A 308 -19.84 16.22 -3.79
C GLN A 308 -20.48 17.38 -4.54
N VAL A 309 -20.48 18.52 -3.93
CA VAL A 309 -21.10 19.75 -4.45
C VAL A 309 -20.03 20.80 -4.71
N SER A 310 -20.44 21.95 -5.27
CA SER A 310 -19.55 23.08 -5.55
C SER A 310 -18.71 23.46 -4.31
N PRO A 311 -17.43 23.88 -4.49
CA PRO A 311 -16.49 24.18 -3.40
C PRO A 311 -16.92 25.34 -2.48
N GLU A 312 -17.89 26.14 -2.93
CA GLU A 312 -18.44 27.25 -2.14
C GLU A 312 -19.39 26.78 -1.02
N GLN A 313 -19.80 25.51 -1.05
CA GLN A 313 -20.73 24.95 -0.08
C GLN A 313 -19.97 24.24 1.02
N LEU A 314 -20.44 24.45 2.24
CA LEU A 314 -19.81 23.84 3.44
C LEU A 314 -20.14 22.36 3.54
N GLN A 315 -19.22 21.60 4.11
CA GLN A 315 -19.50 20.23 4.50
C GLN A 315 -20.66 20.20 5.52
N ALA A 316 -21.68 19.39 5.23
CA ALA A 316 -22.85 19.25 6.08
C ALA A 316 -23.42 17.84 6.04
N THR A 317 -24.09 17.45 7.12
CA THR A 317 -24.84 16.19 7.22
C THR A 317 -26.30 16.48 7.51
N PHE A 318 -27.18 15.92 6.71
CA PHE A 318 -28.64 16.10 6.80
C PHE A 318 -29.34 14.81 7.19
N THR A 319 -30.31 14.97 8.06
CA THR A 319 -31.24 13.95 8.53
C THR A 319 -32.66 14.52 8.46
N ALA A 320 -33.68 13.75 8.82
CA ALA A 320 -35.06 14.26 8.89
C ALA A 320 -35.20 15.50 9.82
N GLU A 321 -34.31 15.65 10.82
CA GLU A 321 -34.40 16.74 11.82
C GLU A 321 -34.01 18.11 11.25
N ASN A 322 -33.08 18.15 10.27
CA ASN A 322 -32.58 19.40 9.65
C ASN A 322 -32.80 19.47 8.15
N ALA A 323 -33.75 18.66 7.61
CA ALA A 323 -34.04 18.57 6.19
C ALA A 323 -34.35 19.95 5.52
N ALA A 324 -34.92 20.90 6.27
CA ALA A 324 -35.21 22.23 5.76
C ALA A 324 -33.95 23.03 5.34
N GLU A 325 -32.80 22.74 5.92
CA GLU A 325 -31.54 23.40 5.57
C GLU A 325 -30.99 22.90 4.21
N LEU A 326 -31.32 21.66 3.84
CA LEU A 326 -30.96 21.06 2.55
C LEU A 326 -31.56 21.84 1.37
N GLU A 327 -32.73 22.47 1.56
CA GLU A 327 -33.40 23.27 0.50
C GLU A 327 -32.54 24.46 0.01
N GLN A 328 -31.59 24.91 0.81
CA GLN A 328 -30.69 26.03 0.51
C GLN A 328 -29.47 25.59 -0.35
N LEU A 329 -29.23 24.28 -0.43
CA LEU A 329 -28.11 23.73 -1.19
C LEU A 329 -28.50 23.43 -2.63
N ASP A 330 -27.59 23.76 -3.54
CA ASP A 330 -27.68 23.31 -4.93
C ASP A 330 -26.95 21.97 -5.07
N THR A 331 -27.71 20.88 -4.97
CA THR A 331 -27.19 19.52 -5.14
C THR A 331 -27.37 18.99 -6.55
N GLY A 332 -28.02 19.76 -7.43
CA GLY A 332 -28.43 19.30 -8.76
C GLY A 332 -29.57 18.29 -8.77
N LEU A 333 -29.95 17.74 -7.61
CA LEU A 333 -30.98 16.68 -7.49
C LEU A 333 -32.33 17.25 -7.08
N SER A 334 -33.42 16.48 -7.35
CA SER A 334 -34.79 16.82 -6.92
C SER A 334 -34.85 16.93 -5.39
N LYS A 335 -35.27 18.10 -4.90
CA LYS A 335 -35.45 18.36 -3.47
C LYS A 335 -36.50 17.49 -2.83
N GLU A 336 -37.58 17.16 -3.57
CA GLU A 336 -38.64 16.28 -3.14
C GLU A 336 -38.14 14.85 -2.93
N ALA A 337 -37.29 14.36 -3.85
CA ALA A 337 -36.69 13.01 -3.71
C ALA A 337 -35.73 12.93 -2.52
N LEU A 338 -34.92 13.97 -2.30
CA LEU A 338 -34.03 14.05 -1.16
C LEU A 338 -34.78 14.15 0.17
N ALA A 339 -35.86 14.95 0.24
CA ALA A 339 -36.71 15.04 1.42
C ALA A 339 -37.37 13.70 1.74
N ALA A 340 -37.94 13.01 0.75
CA ALA A 340 -38.52 11.68 0.95
C ALA A 340 -37.48 10.66 1.42
N PHE A 341 -36.24 10.74 0.93
CA PHE A 341 -35.15 9.91 1.39
C PHE A 341 -34.82 10.13 2.87
N LEU A 342 -34.75 11.39 3.33
CA LEU A 342 -34.54 11.74 4.73
C LEU A 342 -35.71 11.30 5.62
N GLU A 343 -36.97 11.47 5.15
CA GLU A 343 -38.18 11.05 5.90
C GLU A 343 -38.21 9.54 6.19
N ARG A 344 -37.68 8.71 5.29
CA ARG A 344 -37.56 7.25 5.51
C ARG A 344 -36.35 6.86 6.39
N GLY A 345 -35.62 7.82 6.94
CA GLY A 345 -34.48 7.60 7.85
C GLY A 345 -33.11 7.61 7.19
N GLY A 346 -33.03 8.00 5.91
CA GLY A 346 -31.75 8.15 5.21
C GLY A 346 -30.93 9.33 5.75
N THR A 347 -29.63 9.30 5.46
CA THR A 347 -28.67 10.37 5.79
C THR A 347 -28.03 10.89 4.51
N ILE A 348 -27.95 12.22 4.38
CA ILE A 348 -27.27 12.87 3.26
C ILE A 348 -26.04 13.59 3.79
N CYS A 349 -24.86 13.23 3.29
CA CYS A 349 -23.60 13.89 3.57
C CYS A 349 -23.17 14.71 2.37
N VAL A 350 -22.92 15.98 2.57
CA VAL A 350 -22.49 16.91 1.51
C VAL A 350 -21.06 17.33 1.78
N PHE A 351 -20.20 17.22 0.77
CA PHE A 351 -18.79 17.61 0.84
C PHE A 351 -18.47 18.59 -0.29
N PRO A 352 -17.64 19.61 -0.01
CA PRO A 352 -17.16 20.51 -1.06
C PRO A 352 -16.24 19.76 -2.04
N ASP A 353 -16.39 20.00 -3.32
CA ASP A 353 -15.45 19.51 -4.33
C ASP A 353 -14.29 20.50 -4.50
N HIS A 354 -13.19 20.23 -3.81
CA HIS A 354 -11.99 21.07 -3.82
C HIS A 354 -11.16 21.02 -5.11
N ARG A 355 -11.56 20.20 -6.08
CA ARG A 355 -10.81 20.03 -7.34
C ARG A 355 -11.05 21.13 -8.37
N ARG A 356 -11.95 22.07 -8.08
CA ARG A 356 -12.36 23.17 -8.97
C ARG A 356 -11.84 24.57 -8.55
N SER A 357 -10.92 24.61 -7.59
CA SER A 357 -10.29 25.88 -7.18
C SER A 357 -8.99 26.17 -7.96
#